data_6928980c8de08a440e334b8e5b439659
#
_entry.id   6928980c8de08a440e334b8e5b439659
#
_cell.length_a   1.000
_cell.length_b   1.000
_cell.length_c   1.000
_cell.angle_alpha   90.00
_cell.angle_beta   90.00
_cell.angle_gamma   90.00
#
_symmetry.space_group_name_H-M   'P 1'
#
loop_
_entity.id
_entity.type
_entity.pdbx_description
1 polymer ?
#
loop_
_entity_poly.entity_id
_entity_poly.type
_entity_poly.pdbx_seq_one_letter_code
_entity_poly.pdbx_strand_id
1 'polypeptide(L)'
;MTKYTFSPKDFKAFEVEGLDQRMEALNDYIRPQLHQLGSYFEEYFTTQTGETFYAHVAKHARRSVNPPIDTWVAFAPNKRGYKMLPHFQIGLFRNQLFIMFGIMHEGRNKEEKVKISV
;
A
#
# COMPACT_ATOMS: atom_id res chain seq x y z
N MET A 1 -18.46 0.64 10.77
CA MET A 1 -17.26 0.46 9.94
C MET A 1 -17.26 1.45 8.79
N THR A 2 -16.16 2.15 8.63
CA THR A 2 -16.03 3.06 7.50
C THR A 2 -15.81 2.24 6.22
N LYS A 3 -16.57 2.55 5.19
CA LYS A 3 -16.39 1.90 3.90
C LYS A 3 -15.41 2.71 3.07
N TYR A 4 -14.36 2.07 2.61
CA TYR A 4 -13.35 2.70 1.77
C TYR A 4 -13.62 2.37 0.31
N THR A 5 -13.76 3.40 -0.49
CA THR A 5 -14.00 3.27 -1.91
C THR A 5 -13.03 4.18 -2.66
N PHE A 6 -12.11 3.57 -3.38
CA PHE A 6 -11.22 4.32 -4.26
C PHE A 6 -11.95 4.61 -5.56
N SER A 7 -11.96 5.86 -5.94
CA SER A 7 -12.67 6.32 -7.14
C SER A 7 -11.73 6.34 -8.34
N PRO A 8 -12.26 6.41 -9.57
CA PRO A 8 -11.44 6.60 -10.77
C PRO A 8 -10.52 7.81 -10.68
N LYS A 9 -10.94 8.85 -9.98
CA LYS A 9 -10.13 10.04 -9.75
C LYS A 9 -8.86 9.73 -8.99
N ASP A 10 -8.91 8.82 -8.03
CA ASP A 10 -7.74 8.42 -7.25
C ASP A 10 -6.72 7.70 -8.12
N PHE A 11 -7.20 6.83 -9.01
CA PHE A 11 -6.32 6.08 -9.91
C PHE A 11 -5.63 6.96 -10.94
N LYS A 12 -6.19 8.12 -11.24
CA LYS A 12 -5.54 9.07 -12.17
C LYS A 12 -4.23 9.62 -11.64
N ALA A 13 -3.97 9.50 -10.35
CA ALA A 13 -2.68 9.89 -9.80
C ALA A 13 -1.53 9.12 -10.45
N PHE A 14 -1.76 7.88 -10.87
CA PHE A 14 -0.74 7.07 -11.54
C PHE A 14 -0.51 7.48 -12.99
N GLU A 15 -1.34 8.33 -13.56
CA GLU A 15 -1.17 8.84 -14.93
C GLU A 15 -0.40 10.14 -14.96
N VAL A 16 -0.13 10.75 -13.81
CA VAL A 16 0.63 12.00 -13.75
C VAL A 16 2.08 11.72 -14.14
N GLU A 17 2.60 12.48 -15.09
CA GLU A 17 3.95 12.34 -15.57
C GLU A 17 4.96 13.03 -14.65
N GLY A 18 6.16 12.45 -14.57
CA GLY A 18 7.23 12.98 -13.74
C GLY A 18 7.19 12.42 -12.33
N LEU A 19 8.38 12.16 -11.77
CA LEU A 19 8.49 11.57 -10.45
C LEU A 19 7.91 12.48 -9.37
N ASP A 20 8.33 13.74 -9.34
CA ASP A 20 7.92 14.67 -8.29
C ASP A 20 6.42 14.95 -8.36
N GLN A 21 5.91 15.15 -9.58
CA GLN A 21 4.49 15.42 -9.81
C GLN A 21 3.62 14.23 -9.43
N ARG A 22 4.07 13.02 -9.75
CA ARG A 22 3.34 11.82 -9.36
C ARG A 22 3.34 11.62 -7.86
N MET A 23 4.48 11.84 -7.20
CA MET A 23 4.55 11.74 -5.75
C MET A 23 3.64 12.76 -5.07
N GLU A 24 3.57 13.97 -5.61
CA GLU A 24 2.64 14.96 -5.09
C GLU A 24 1.19 14.51 -5.23
N ALA A 25 0.81 13.95 -6.38
CA ALA A 25 -0.54 13.42 -6.57
C ALA A 25 -0.86 12.25 -5.65
N LEU A 26 0.09 11.33 -5.46
CA LEU A 26 -0.09 10.22 -4.53
C LEU A 26 -0.25 10.72 -3.09
N ASN A 27 0.52 11.72 -2.70
CA ASN A 27 0.45 12.30 -1.36
C ASN A 27 -0.87 13.03 -1.13
N ASP A 28 -1.43 13.66 -2.17
CA ASP A 28 -2.66 14.43 -2.04
C ASP A 28 -3.91 13.54 -2.07
N TYR A 29 -3.94 12.51 -2.90
CA TYR A 29 -5.16 11.76 -3.17
C TYR A 29 -5.19 10.35 -2.59
N ILE A 30 -4.06 9.65 -2.55
CA ILE A 30 -4.04 8.23 -2.19
C ILE A 30 -3.49 7.97 -0.81
N ARG A 31 -2.33 8.52 -0.48
CA ARG A 31 -1.68 8.21 0.79
C ARG A 31 -2.53 8.53 2.02
N PRO A 32 -3.30 9.63 2.07
CA PRO A 32 -4.18 9.85 3.21
C PRO A 32 -5.20 8.75 3.41
N GLN A 33 -5.74 8.19 2.33
CA GLN A 33 -6.67 7.07 2.40
C GLN A 33 -5.98 5.79 2.86
N LEU A 34 -4.74 5.56 2.41
CA LEU A 34 -3.96 4.41 2.88
C LEU A 34 -3.64 4.52 4.37
N HIS A 35 -3.39 5.71 4.88
CA HIS A 35 -3.18 5.91 6.31
C HIS A 35 -4.44 5.60 7.11
N GLN A 36 -5.60 5.98 6.62
CA GLN A 36 -6.87 5.67 7.28
C GLN A 36 -7.15 4.16 7.27
N LEU A 37 -6.94 3.52 6.13
CA LEU A 37 -7.03 2.06 6.03
C LEU A 37 -6.03 1.40 6.96
N GLY A 38 -4.83 1.96 7.02
CA GLY A 38 -3.78 1.47 7.88
C GLY A 38 -4.20 1.44 9.35
N SER A 39 -4.76 2.53 9.84
CA SER A 39 -5.22 2.61 11.22
C SER A 39 -6.31 1.59 11.51
N TYR A 40 -7.26 1.45 10.60
CA TYR A 40 -8.37 0.51 10.79
C TYR A 40 -7.88 -0.94 10.85
N PHE A 41 -7.10 -1.36 9.85
CA PHE A 41 -6.69 -2.76 9.76
C PHE A 41 -5.55 -3.11 10.71
N GLU A 42 -4.75 -2.14 11.12
CA GLU A 42 -3.76 -2.35 12.18
C GLU A 42 -4.46 -2.85 13.45
N GLU A 43 -5.54 -2.18 13.83
CA GLU A 43 -6.34 -2.60 14.97
C GLU A 43 -7.04 -3.94 14.72
N TYR A 44 -7.59 -4.11 13.52
CA TYR A 44 -8.28 -5.34 13.15
C TYR A 44 -7.36 -6.56 13.25
N PHE A 45 -6.19 -6.48 12.63
CA PHE A 45 -5.24 -7.62 12.65
C PHE A 45 -4.71 -7.87 14.05
N THR A 46 -4.47 -6.83 14.84
CA THR A 46 -4.02 -6.99 16.22
C THR A 46 -5.08 -7.73 17.03
N THR A 47 -6.33 -7.36 16.88
CA THR A 47 -7.43 -8.01 17.59
C THR A 47 -7.62 -9.46 17.17
N GLN A 48 -7.58 -9.73 15.85
CA GLN A 48 -7.85 -11.06 15.32
C GLN A 48 -6.73 -12.06 15.61
N THR A 49 -5.48 -11.61 15.62
CA THR A 49 -4.33 -12.51 15.79
C THR A 49 -3.82 -12.57 17.22
N GLY A 50 -4.15 -11.59 18.05
CA GLY A 50 -3.58 -11.45 19.38
C GLY A 50 -2.14 -10.95 19.37
N GLU A 51 -1.62 -10.59 18.22
CA GLU A 51 -0.26 -10.06 18.06
C GLU A 51 -0.34 -8.64 17.51
N THR A 52 0.48 -7.74 18.05
CA THR A 52 0.43 -6.34 17.60
C THR A 52 0.92 -6.21 16.17
N PHE A 53 0.07 -5.65 15.31
CA PHE A 53 0.42 -5.35 13.93
C PHE A 53 0.62 -3.84 13.77
N TYR A 54 1.49 -3.49 12.83
CA TYR A 54 1.83 -2.12 12.50
C TYR A 54 1.60 -1.85 11.03
N ALA A 55 0.98 -0.73 10.71
CA ALA A 55 0.74 -0.31 9.34
C ALA A 55 1.95 0.47 8.81
N HIS A 56 2.35 0.16 7.59
CA HIS A 56 3.47 0.81 6.91
C HIS A 56 3.00 1.28 5.54
N VAL A 57 2.74 2.57 5.40
CA VAL A 57 2.38 3.15 4.10
C VAL A 57 3.65 3.35 3.29
N ALA A 58 3.66 2.85 2.06
CA ALA A 58 4.82 2.96 1.18
C ALA A 58 5.23 4.41 0.99
N LYS A 59 6.50 4.70 1.19
CA LYS A 59 7.06 6.06 1.09
C LYS A 59 7.71 6.33 -0.26
N HIS A 60 8.12 5.29 -0.98
CA HIS A 60 8.86 5.39 -2.23
C HIS A 60 10.13 6.25 -2.11
N ALA A 61 10.75 6.22 -0.94
CA ALA A 61 11.84 7.15 -0.60
C ALA A 61 13.10 6.96 -1.44
N ARG A 62 13.29 5.76 -2.01
CA ARG A 62 14.48 5.44 -2.81
C ARG A 62 14.29 5.67 -4.30
N ARG A 63 13.14 6.15 -4.71
CA ARG A 63 12.91 6.46 -6.12
C ARG A 63 13.68 7.70 -6.51
N SER A 64 14.38 7.63 -7.63
CA SER A 64 15.19 8.75 -8.11
C SER A 64 14.85 9.21 -9.52
N VAL A 65 14.27 8.33 -10.34
CA VAL A 65 13.98 8.64 -11.74
C VAL A 65 12.55 8.21 -12.12
N ASN A 66 12.23 6.95 -11.91
CA ASN A 66 10.97 6.39 -12.39
C ASN A 66 9.84 6.59 -11.38
N PRO A 67 8.71 7.17 -11.82
CA PRO A 67 7.55 7.30 -10.94
C PRO A 67 7.01 5.94 -10.52
N PRO A 68 6.48 5.81 -9.30
CA PRO A 68 5.89 4.54 -8.88
C PRO A 68 4.62 4.22 -9.68
N ILE A 69 4.44 2.93 -9.98
CA ILE A 69 3.26 2.43 -10.69
C ILE A 69 2.24 1.82 -9.74
N ASP A 70 2.60 1.68 -8.49
CA ASP A 70 1.72 1.18 -7.43
C ASP A 70 2.04 1.87 -6.12
N THR A 71 1.13 1.75 -5.18
CA THR A 71 1.37 2.19 -3.81
C THR A 71 0.49 1.35 -2.88
N TRP A 72 0.90 1.22 -1.62
CA TRP A 72 0.24 0.29 -0.71
C TRP A 72 0.44 0.69 0.74
N VAL A 73 -0.36 0.04 1.61
CA VAL A 73 -0.09 -0.04 3.03
C VAL A 73 0.14 -1.51 3.38
N ALA A 74 1.22 -1.77 4.10
CA ALA A 74 1.59 -3.11 4.54
C ALA A 74 1.32 -3.27 6.03
N PHE A 75 0.98 -4.49 6.46
CA PHE A 75 0.67 -4.81 7.86
C PHE A 75 1.55 -5.95 8.32
N ALA A 76 2.38 -5.71 9.31
CA ALA A 76 3.30 -6.71 9.84
C ALA A 76 3.51 -6.52 11.33
N PRO A 77 3.93 -7.58 12.05
CA PRO A 77 4.17 -7.48 13.50
C PRO A 77 5.54 -6.87 13.83
N ASN A 78 5.97 -5.89 13.06
CA ASN A 78 7.24 -5.20 13.29
C ASN A 78 7.06 -3.71 13.03
N LYS A 79 7.39 -2.91 14.02
CA LYS A 79 7.23 -1.46 13.95
C LYS A 79 8.18 -0.81 12.94
N ARG A 80 9.36 -1.39 12.71
CA ARG A 80 10.40 -0.78 11.86
C ARG A 80 10.26 -1.09 10.39
N GLY A 81 9.71 -2.26 10.05
CA GLY A 81 9.61 -2.65 8.66
C GLY A 81 8.82 -3.92 8.47
N TYR A 82 8.69 -4.35 7.24
CA TYR A 82 7.85 -5.50 6.90
C TYR A 82 8.43 -6.38 5.81
N LYS A 83 9.41 -5.89 5.05
CA LYS A 83 9.85 -6.55 3.81
C LYS A 83 10.45 -7.94 4.02
N MET A 84 11.05 -8.18 5.18
CA MET A 84 11.66 -9.45 5.49
C MET A 84 10.73 -10.40 6.24
N LEU A 85 9.50 -9.99 6.47
CA LEU A 85 8.50 -10.74 7.24
C LEU A 85 7.29 -11.09 6.39
N PRO A 86 6.60 -12.20 6.70
CA PRO A 86 5.27 -12.40 6.14
C PRO A 86 4.37 -11.22 6.54
N HIS A 87 3.69 -10.66 5.58
CA HIS A 87 2.87 -9.48 5.81
C HIS A 87 1.70 -9.41 4.84
N PHE A 88 0.70 -8.62 5.22
CA PHE A 88 -0.42 -8.29 4.34
C PHE A 88 -0.16 -6.95 3.68
N GLN A 89 -0.63 -6.79 2.45
CA GLN A 89 -0.61 -5.49 1.77
C GLN A 89 -1.97 -5.23 1.14
N ILE A 90 -2.42 -3.99 1.22
CA ILE A 90 -3.57 -3.49 0.47
C ILE A 90 -3.08 -2.30 -0.32
N GLY A 91 -3.29 -2.32 -1.62
CA GLY A 91 -2.75 -1.27 -2.45
C GLY A 91 -3.47 -1.06 -3.76
N LEU A 92 -2.93 -0.13 -4.53
CA LEU A 92 -3.47 0.28 -5.81
C LEU A 92 -2.36 0.14 -6.86
N PHE A 93 -2.73 -0.42 -7.99
CA PHE A 93 -1.84 -0.60 -9.13
C PHE A 93 -2.60 -0.17 -10.38
N ARG A 94 -2.23 0.98 -10.93
CA ARG A 94 -2.92 1.54 -12.10
C ARG A 94 -4.41 1.69 -11.83
N ASN A 95 -5.25 0.84 -12.42
CA ASN A 95 -6.70 0.90 -12.25
C ASN A 95 -7.25 -0.25 -11.43
N GLN A 96 -6.42 -0.87 -10.61
CA GLN A 96 -6.80 -2.04 -9.83
C GLN A 96 -6.46 -1.87 -8.35
N LEU A 97 -7.34 -2.36 -7.52
CA LEU A 97 -7.05 -2.58 -6.11
C LEU A 97 -6.43 -3.97 -5.97
N PHE A 98 -5.42 -4.12 -5.14
CA PHE A 98 -4.86 -5.45 -4.87
C PHE A 98 -4.76 -5.70 -3.38
N ILE A 99 -4.85 -6.98 -3.03
CA ILE A 99 -4.59 -7.48 -1.69
C ILE A 99 -3.54 -8.58 -1.85
N MET A 100 -2.51 -8.52 -1.01
CA MET A 100 -1.41 -9.46 -1.07
C MET A 100 -1.09 -9.99 0.32
N PHE A 101 -0.72 -11.26 0.40
CA PHE A 101 -0.09 -11.82 1.59
C PHE A 101 1.14 -12.60 1.15
N GLY A 102 2.27 -12.35 1.81
CA GLY A 102 3.48 -13.05 1.48
C GLY A 102 4.72 -12.38 2.05
N ILE A 103 5.87 -12.78 1.53
CA ILE A 103 7.16 -12.20 1.88
C ILE A 103 7.72 -11.55 0.63
N MET A 104 8.06 -10.27 0.75
CA MET A 104 8.66 -9.54 -0.35
C MET A 104 10.18 -9.71 -0.28
N HIS A 105 10.76 -10.24 -1.35
CA HIS A 105 12.21 -10.32 -1.48
C HIS A 105 12.67 -9.29 -2.50
N GLU A 106 13.63 -8.49 -2.11
CA GLU A 106 14.20 -7.50 -3.01
C GLU A 106 14.82 -8.21 -4.21
N GLY A 107 14.46 -7.75 -5.42
CA GLY A 107 14.95 -8.33 -6.66
C GLY A 107 14.32 -9.67 -7.05
N ARG A 108 13.39 -10.16 -6.27
CA ARG A 108 12.71 -11.44 -6.54
C ARG A 108 11.22 -11.26 -6.31
N ASN A 109 10.44 -11.49 -7.33
CA ASN A 109 8.98 -11.37 -7.23
C ASN A 109 8.40 -12.63 -6.61
N LYS A 110 8.46 -12.74 -5.30
CA LYS A 110 7.97 -13.91 -4.58
C LYS A 110 6.64 -13.69 -3.88
N GLU A 111 6.10 -12.50 -3.95
CA GLU A 111 4.78 -12.23 -3.41
C GLU A 111 3.71 -12.63 -4.41
N GLU A 112 2.62 -13.14 -3.87
CA GLU A 112 1.42 -13.40 -4.66
C GLU A 112 0.45 -12.26 -4.44
N LYS A 113 -0.01 -11.69 -5.53
CA LYS A 113 -0.95 -10.57 -5.49
C LYS A 113 -2.30 -11.02 -6.03
N VAL A 114 -3.33 -10.81 -5.26
CA VAL A 114 -4.70 -10.96 -5.72
C VAL A 114 -5.20 -9.60 -6.15
N LYS A 115 -5.51 -9.45 -7.42
CA LYS A 115 -5.97 -8.18 -7.98
C LYS A 115 -7.49 -8.19 -8.06
N ILE A 116 -8.07 -7.11 -7.55
CA ILE A 116 -9.51 -6.91 -7.57
C ILE A 116 -9.81 -5.71 -8.46
N SER A 117 -10.65 -5.91 -9.46
CA SER A 117 -11.07 -4.82 -10.33
C SER A 117 -11.97 -3.86 -9.58
N VAL A 118 -11.76 -2.59 -9.79
CA VAL A 118 -12.53 -1.53 -9.15
C VAL A 118 -13.71 -1.09 -10.01
#